data_ee2bd601ca9a435e642e061b084c5942
#
_entry.id   ee2bd601ca9a435e642e061b084c5942
#
_cell.length_a   1.000
_cell.length_b   1.000
_cell.length_c   1.000
_cell.angle_alpha   90.00
_cell.angle_beta   90.00
_cell.angle_gamma   90.00
#
_symmetry.space_group_name_H-M   'P 1'
#
loop_
_entity.id
_entity.type
_entity.pdbx_description
1 polymer ?
#
loop_
_entity_poly.entity_id
_entity_poly.type
_entity_poly.pdbx_seq_one_letter_code
_entity_poly.pdbx_strand_id
1 'polypeptide(L)'
;MFGVDEMFEVSFTQEDIESIAEAFKEMKEPVTLYVFVERDRSKCRYCSNTVKLVESLTKASAHASTPPLLNYMIAEKGVNEELFRKYRISRIPSIVLLDGYIRYTGMPAGEEVRGLVETIIRLSTGDSGLSERSIRRISELKAPVYIEVIVTPTCPYCPYVALMANMIAFESYKAGNRAVVSDIVEAYENPDIADAYNVMSVPTVAINKQVSFVGLPYEEQFVEMVYDASMRLWVREQRKRFLERMLKEEKE
;
A
#
# COMPACT_ATOMS: atom_id res chain seq x y z
N MET A 1 10.06 14.85 -24.32
CA MET A 1 10.00 13.59 -23.54
C MET A 1 10.54 13.96 -22.16
N PHE A 2 9.65 14.04 -21.17
CA PHE A 2 10.07 14.34 -19.78
C PHE A 2 11.03 13.24 -19.30
N GLY A 3 12.11 13.62 -18.61
CA GLY A 3 13.02 12.65 -17.99
C GLY A 3 12.30 11.92 -16.84
N VAL A 4 12.70 10.67 -16.56
CA VAL A 4 12.09 9.90 -15.45
C VAL A 4 12.20 10.67 -14.12
N ASP A 5 13.29 11.39 -13.90
CA ASP A 5 13.49 12.19 -12.68
C ASP A 5 12.48 13.31 -12.49
N GLU A 6 12.03 13.95 -13.57
CA GLU A 6 11.04 15.02 -13.52
C GLU A 6 9.69 14.53 -12.98
N MET A 7 9.38 13.24 -13.19
CA MET A 7 8.14 12.62 -12.67
C MET A 7 8.14 12.47 -11.14
N PHE A 8 9.30 12.46 -10.51
CA PHE A 8 9.49 12.35 -9.07
C PHE A 8 9.77 13.69 -8.38
N GLU A 9 9.72 14.80 -9.11
CA GLU A 9 9.83 16.12 -8.51
C GLU A 9 8.56 16.46 -7.74
N VAL A 10 8.73 16.90 -6.50
CA VAL A 10 7.65 17.42 -5.67
C VAL A 10 7.61 18.93 -5.80
N SER A 11 6.64 19.42 -6.57
CA SER A 11 6.42 20.86 -6.79
C SER A 11 4.93 21.18 -6.65
N PHE A 12 4.40 21.13 -5.41
CA PHE A 12 3.04 21.58 -5.15
C PHE A 12 2.96 23.11 -5.19
N THR A 13 2.07 23.62 -6.01
CA THR A 13 1.67 25.03 -5.99
C THR A 13 0.83 25.32 -4.76
N GLN A 14 0.58 26.59 -4.48
CA GLN A 14 -0.34 26.98 -3.41
C GLN A 14 -1.76 26.43 -3.67
N GLU A 15 -2.20 26.42 -4.91
CA GLU A 15 -3.50 25.89 -5.34
C GLU A 15 -3.60 24.37 -5.09
N ASP A 16 -2.52 23.61 -5.34
CA ASP A 16 -2.47 22.18 -5.05
C ASP A 16 -2.62 21.93 -3.54
N ILE A 17 -1.90 22.68 -2.71
CA ILE A 17 -1.99 22.57 -1.25
C ILE A 17 -3.41 22.90 -0.75
N GLU A 18 -4.04 23.93 -1.29
CA GLU A 18 -5.42 24.31 -0.94
C GLU A 18 -6.41 23.25 -1.38
N SER A 19 -6.24 22.66 -2.56
CA SER A 19 -7.07 21.58 -3.06
C SER A 19 -6.97 20.32 -2.19
N ILE A 20 -5.75 19.93 -1.79
CA ILE A 20 -5.53 18.81 -0.88
C ILE A 20 -6.09 19.13 0.51
N ALA A 21 -5.93 20.36 1.02
CA ALA A 21 -6.49 20.79 2.28
C ALA A 21 -8.02 20.72 2.28
N GLU A 22 -8.67 21.10 1.18
CA GLU A 22 -10.13 20.96 1.04
C GLU A 22 -10.58 19.50 1.15
N ALA A 23 -9.88 18.58 0.46
CA ALA A 23 -10.14 17.14 0.56
C ALA A 23 -9.91 16.62 1.98
N PHE A 24 -8.88 17.09 2.67
CA PHE A 24 -8.58 16.68 4.05
C PHE A 24 -9.56 17.19 5.11
N LYS A 25 -10.48 18.10 4.78
CA LYS A 25 -11.58 18.47 5.68
C LYS A 25 -12.53 17.30 5.97
N GLU A 26 -12.53 16.26 5.14
CA GLU A 26 -13.29 15.04 5.37
C GLU A 26 -12.70 14.16 6.47
N MET A 27 -11.43 14.35 6.84
CA MET A 27 -10.76 13.55 7.87
C MET A 27 -11.45 13.71 9.23
N LYS A 28 -11.54 12.59 9.99
CA LYS A 28 -12.18 12.51 11.30
C LYS A 28 -11.21 12.09 12.40
N GLU A 29 -10.38 11.09 12.10
CA GLU A 29 -9.44 10.51 13.04
C GLU A 29 -8.00 10.71 12.56
N PRO A 30 -7.02 10.82 13.48
CA PRO A 30 -5.62 10.97 13.12
C PRO A 30 -5.07 9.79 12.32
N VAL A 31 -4.30 10.08 11.27
CA VAL A 31 -3.54 9.10 10.49
C VAL A 31 -2.05 9.40 10.60
N THR A 32 -1.23 8.37 10.76
CA THR A 32 0.23 8.51 10.84
C THR A 32 0.89 7.76 9.69
N LEU A 33 1.76 8.45 8.96
CA LEU A 33 2.63 7.89 7.93
C LEU A 33 4.00 7.56 8.54
N TYR A 34 4.47 6.33 8.39
CA TYR A 34 5.86 5.98 8.67
C TYR A 34 6.66 6.02 7.38
N VAL A 35 7.63 6.91 7.30
CA VAL A 35 8.43 7.18 6.08
C VAL A 35 9.83 6.61 6.28
N PHE A 36 10.16 5.57 5.53
CA PHE A 36 11.43 4.87 5.60
C PHE A 36 12.39 5.40 4.56
N VAL A 37 13.54 5.90 5.00
CA VAL A 37 14.51 6.59 4.16
C VAL A 37 15.96 6.21 4.49
N GLU A 38 16.87 6.61 3.59
CA GLU A 38 18.30 6.60 3.76
C GLU A 38 18.84 8.01 3.50
N ARG A 39 19.77 8.52 4.31
CA ARG A 39 20.41 9.82 4.13
C ARG A 39 21.33 9.87 2.92
N ASP A 40 21.98 8.75 2.66
CA ASP A 40 22.91 8.65 1.55
C ASP A 40 22.13 8.64 0.22
N ARG A 41 22.18 9.77 -0.47
CA ARG A 41 21.50 9.95 -1.77
C ARG A 41 21.96 8.99 -2.85
N SER A 42 23.17 8.42 -2.71
CA SER A 42 23.65 7.40 -3.64
C SER A 42 22.93 6.05 -3.46
N LYS A 43 22.34 5.84 -2.28
CA LYS A 43 21.58 4.63 -1.94
C LYS A 43 20.07 4.80 -2.03
N CYS A 44 19.59 6.04 -2.02
CA CYS A 44 18.18 6.35 -2.16
C CYS A 44 17.99 7.64 -2.95
N ARG A 45 17.67 7.48 -4.23
CA ARG A 45 17.56 8.61 -5.17
C ARG A 45 16.43 9.57 -4.81
N TYR A 46 15.26 9.03 -4.44
CA TYR A 46 14.04 9.79 -4.20
C TYR A 46 13.61 9.89 -2.73
N CYS A 47 14.45 9.48 -1.77
CA CYS A 47 14.15 9.63 -0.34
C CYS A 47 13.83 11.07 0.06
N SER A 48 14.61 12.05 -0.43
CA SER A 48 14.36 13.46 -0.12
C SER A 48 13.06 13.98 -0.74
N ASN A 49 12.68 13.47 -1.91
CA ASN A 49 11.42 13.83 -2.58
C ASN A 49 10.23 13.22 -1.84
N THR A 50 10.36 11.96 -1.37
CA THR A 50 9.35 11.29 -0.54
C THR A 50 9.10 12.05 0.77
N VAL A 51 10.16 12.55 1.43
CA VAL A 51 10.02 13.37 2.64
C VAL A 51 9.30 14.69 2.31
N LYS A 52 9.69 15.40 1.24
CA LYS A 52 9.02 16.63 0.81
C LYS A 52 7.53 16.40 0.48
N LEU A 53 7.20 15.28 -0.16
CA LEU A 53 5.81 14.92 -0.42
C LEU A 53 5.02 14.83 0.88
N VAL A 54 5.49 14.06 1.85
CA VAL A 54 4.80 13.84 3.12
C VAL A 54 4.72 15.15 3.94
N GLU A 55 5.75 15.98 3.94
CA GLU A 55 5.74 17.30 4.56
C GLU A 55 4.67 18.21 3.92
N SER A 56 4.55 18.19 2.60
CA SER A 56 3.53 18.97 1.89
C SER A 56 2.11 18.51 2.20
N LEU A 57 1.88 17.21 2.26
CA LEU A 57 0.58 16.63 2.67
C LEU A 57 0.24 16.99 4.12
N THR A 58 1.22 16.94 5.03
CA THR A 58 1.02 17.32 6.44
C THR A 58 0.72 18.81 6.57
N LYS A 59 1.39 19.64 5.77
CA LYS A 59 1.10 21.09 5.69
C LYS A 59 -0.34 21.33 5.21
N ALA A 60 -0.80 20.61 4.18
CA ALA A 60 -2.19 20.70 3.74
C ALA A 60 -3.18 20.28 4.85
N SER A 61 -2.88 19.23 5.60
CA SER A 61 -3.70 18.81 6.76
C SER A 61 -3.76 19.89 7.84
N ALA A 62 -2.67 20.64 8.07
CA ALA A 62 -2.65 21.75 9.02
C ALA A 62 -3.49 22.96 8.55
N HIS A 63 -3.74 23.09 7.26
CA HIS A 63 -4.68 24.08 6.71
C HIS A 63 -6.13 23.58 6.80
N ALA A 64 -6.36 22.27 6.82
CA ALA A 64 -7.69 21.67 6.87
C ALA A 64 -8.29 21.64 8.29
N SER A 65 -7.46 21.38 9.31
CA SER A 65 -7.92 21.21 10.71
C SER A 65 -6.89 21.64 11.74
N THR A 66 -7.37 21.98 12.95
CA THR A 66 -6.54 22.30 14.12
C THR A 66 -7.05 21.48 15.31
N PRO A 67 -6.26 20.53 15.86
CA PRO A 67 -4.92 20.11 15.41
C PRO A 67 -4.94 19.38 14.04
N PRO A 68 -3.81 19.30 13.33
CA PRO A 68 -3.70 18.52 12.11
C PRO A 68 -4.00 17.05 12.34
N LEU A 69 -4.75 16.41 11.45
CA LEU A 69 -5.07 14.97 11.57
C LEU A 69 -4.10 14.07 10.82
N LEU A 70 -3.28 14.60 9.91
CA LEU A 70 -2.20 13.85 9.29
C LEU A 70 -0.88 14.11 10.00
N ASN A 71 -0.25 13.02 10.47
CA ASN A 71 1.06 13.02 11.11
C ASN A 71 2.04 12.14 10.34
N TYR A 72 3.33 12.36 10.54
CA TYR A 72 4.35 11.47 9.98
C TYR A 72 5.52 11.26 10.94
N MET A 73 6.21 10.13 10.75
CA MET A 73 7.45 9.79 11.43
C MET A 73 8.47 9.33 10.41
N ILE A 74 9.64 9.95 10.39
CA ILE A 74 10.76 9.51 9.54
C ILE A 74 11.52 8.42 10.28
N ALA A 75 11.68 7.27 9.64
CA ALA A 75 12.52 6.17 10.07
C ALA A 75 13.74 6.08 9.14
N GLU A 76 14.91 6.32 9.70
CA GLU A 76 16.16 6.36 8.95
C GLU A 76 16.92 5.06 9.09
N LYS A 77 17.41 4.53 7.97
CA LYS A 77 18.23 3.32 7.93
C LYS A 77 19.54 3.54 8.71
N GLY A 78 19.91 2.54 9.50
CA GLY A 78 21.08 2.65 10.40
C GLY A 78 20.77 3.35 11.73
N VAL A 79 19.65 4.05 11.85
CA VAL A 79 19.22 4.73 13.10
C VAL A 79 18.01 4.04 13.71
N ASN A 80 16.96 3.82 12.93
CA ASN A 80 15.69 3.28 13.42
C ASN A 80 15.47 1.81 13.00
N GLU A 81 16.51 0.97 13.13
CA GLU A 81 16.50 -0.42 12.69
C GLU A 81 15.36 -1.27 13.27
N GLU A 82 14.87 -0.92 14.46
CA GLU A 82 13.72 -1.59 15.07
C GLU A 82 12.43 -1.40 14.26
N LEU A 83 12.22 -0.19 13.73
CA LEU A 83 11.07 0.09 12.87
C LEU A 83 11.18 -0.64 11.53
N PHE A 84 12.39 -0.69 10.94
CA PHE A 84 12.64 -1.46 9.73
C PHE A 84 12.31 -2.95 9.92
N ARG A 85 12.73 -3.53 11.06
CA ARG A 85 12.40 -4.92 11.42
C ARG A 85 10.92 -5.12 11.71
N LYS A 86 10.32 -4.22 12.51
CA LYS A 86 8.90 -4.27 12.87
C LYS A 86 8.02 -4.32 11.62
N TYR A 87 8.26 -3.42 10.68
CA TYR A 87 7.48 -3.30 9.46
C TYR A 87 8.03 -4.13 8.30
N ARG A 88 9.14 -4.88 8.50
CA ARG A 88 9.80 -5.72 7.49
C ARG A 88 10.12 -4.94 6.21
N ILE A 89 10.69 -3.74 6.39
CA ILE A 89 11.06 -2.88 5.27
C ILE A 89 12.40 -3.33 4.70
N SER A 90 12.40 -3.72 3.43
CA SER A 90 13.60 -4.12 2.68
C SER A 90 14.00 -3.14 1.59
N ARG A 91 13.10 -2.22 1.22
CA ARG A 91 13.28 -1.23 0.17
C ARG A 91 13.00 0.17 0.67
N ILE A 92 13.68 1.14 0.11
CA ILE A 92 13.59 2.55 0.41
C ILE A 92 13.64 3.39 -0.89
N PRO A 93 12.87 4.50 -0.96
CA PRO A 93 11.94 4.97 0.05
C PRO A 93 10.74 4.03 0.21
N SER A 94 10.11 4.05 1.38
CA SER A 94 8.82 3.40 1.57
C SER A 94 7.96 4.23 2.51
N ILE A 95 6.63 4.23 2.27
CA ILE A 95 5.65 4.79 3.18
C ILE A 95 4.77 3.65 3.70
N VAL A 96 4.52 3.66 5.01
CA VAL A 96 3.74 2.62 5.67
C VAL A 96 2.61 3.26 6.48
N LEU A 97 1.42 2.70 6.33
CA LEU A 97 0.21 3.07 7.05
C LEU A 97 -0.41 1.82 7.70
N LEU A 98 -1.42 2.03 8.55
CA LEU A 98 -2.25 0.97 9.13
C LEU A 98 -1.41 -0.18 9.73
N ASP A 99 -0.47 0.15 10.62
CA ASP A 99 0.41 -0.83 11.28
C ASP A 99 1.19 -1.76 10.33
N GLY A 100 1.43 -1.33 9.08
CA GLY A 100 2.18 -2.09 8.09
C GLY A 100 1.34 -2.91 7.11
N TYR A 101 0.02 -2.82 7.20
CA TYR A 101 -0.90 -3.52 6.30
C TYR A 101 -1.11 -2.79 4.96
N ILE A 102 -0.78 -1.49 4.92
CA ILE A 102 -0.74 -0.69 3.69
C ILE A 102 0.67 -0.14 3.53
N ARG A 103 1.24 -0.31 2.33
CA ARG A 103 2.60 0.08 1.97
C ARG A 103 2.65 0.72 0.61
N TYR A 104 3.60 1.63 0.47
CA TYR A 104 4.07 2.16 -0.80
C TYR A 104 5.58 1.90 -0.86
N THR A 105 5.99 1.03 -1.76
CA THR A 105 7.39 0.67 -2.01
C THR A 105 7.89 1.47 -3.20
N GLY A 106 8.75 2.43 -2.95
CA GLY A 106 9.06 3.56 -3.82
C GLY A 106 8.25 4.80 -3.44
N MET A 107 8.53 5.91 -4.10
CA MET A 107 7.84 7.18 -3.90
C MET A 107 6.52 7.19 -4.68
N PRO A 108 5.36 7.40 -4.04
CA PRO A 108 4.13 7.66 -4.77
C PRO A 108 4.23 9.04 -5.45
N ALA A 109 4.43 9.04 -6.75
CA ALA A 109 4.64 10.24 -7.56
C ALA A 109 3.55 10.40 -8.63
N GLY A 110 3.40 11.59 -9.17
CA GLY A 110 2.43 11.88 -10.23
C GLY A 110 1.00 11.51 -9.82
N GLU A 111 0.35 10.68 -10.61
CA GLU A 111 -1.04 10.24 -10.37
C GLU A 111 -1.22 9.49 -9.03
N GLU A 112 -0.18 8.80 -8.54
CA GLU A 112 -0.25 8.03 -7.29
C GLU A 112 -0.46 8.89 -6.04
N VAL A 113 -0.11 10.18 -6.08
CA VAL A 113 -0.36 11.12 -4.97
C VAL A 113 -1.85 11.17 -4.65
N ARG A 114 -2.71 11.17 -5.66
CA ARG A 114 -4.17 11.16 -5.47
C ARG A 114 -4.64 9.89 -4.76
N GLY A 115 -4.09 8.73 -5.16
CA GLY A 115 -4.40 7.45 -4.50
C GLY A 115 -3.96 7.42 -3.03
N LEU A 116 -2.81 8.00 -2.71
CA LEU A 116 -2.33 8.14 -1.33
C LEU A 116 -3.23 9.08 -0.51
N VAL A 117 -3.59 10.25 -1.04
CA VAL A 117 -4.50 11.22 -0.37
C VAL A 117 -5.84 10.56 -0.06
N GLU A 118 -6.46 9.89 -1.04
CA GLU A 118 -7.73 9.19 -0.83
C GLU A 118 -7.59 8.04 0.18
N THR A 119 -6.49 7.27 0.15
CA THR A 119 -6.21 6.25 1.16
C THR A 119 -6.17 6.84 2.56
N ILE A 120 -5.51 7.99 2.75
CA ILE A 120 -5.44 8.69 4.05
C ILE A 120 -6.84 9.10 4.52
N ILE A 121 -7.66 9.68 3.65
CA ILE A 121 -9.03 10.10 3.96
C ILE A 121 -9.87 8.89 4.38
N ARG A 122 -9.84 7.80 3.62
CA ARG A 122 -10.58 6.59 3.93
C ARG A 122 -10.19 5.96 5.26
N LEU A 123 -8.90 5.91 5.56
CA LEU A 123 -8.41 5.44 6.86
C LEU A 123 -8.92 6.33 8.00
N SER A 124 -8.90 7.64 7.81
CA SER A 124 -9.34 8.63 8.80
C SER A 124 -10.85 8.61 9.03
N THR A 125 -11.64 8.43 7.99
CA THR A 125 -13.12 8.36 8.09
C THR A 125 -13.63 7.03 8.61
N GLY A 126 -12.85 5.97 8.50
CA GLY A 126 -13.26 4.60 8.83
C GLY A 126 -14.11 3.93 7.73
N ASP A 127 -14.33 4.62 6.60
CA ASP A 127 -15.14 4.16 5.47
C ASP A 127 -14.27 3.78 4.28
N SER A 128 -14.23 2.49 3.95
CA SER A 128 -13.48 1.99 2.79
C SER A 128 -14.14 2.32 1.44
N GLY A 129 -15.43 2.60 1.44
CA GLY A 129 -16.24 2.75 0.23
C GLY A 129 -16.48 1.44 -0.53
N LEU A 130 -16.07 0.30 -0.01
CA LEU A 130 -16.37 -1.01 -0.59
C LEU A 130 -17.83 -1.41 -0.31
N SER A 131 -18.40 -2.21 -1.20
CA SER A 131 -19.74 -2.74 -1.02
C SER A 131 -19.82 -3.65 0.20
N GLU A 132 -21.01 -3.72 0.84
CA GLU A 132 -21.22 -4.63 1.97
C GLU A 132 -20.94 -6.10 1.62
N ARG A 133 -21.16 -6.49 0.37
CA ARG A 133 -20.84 -7.83 -0.11
C ARG A 133 -19.34 -8.09 -0.07
N SER A 134 -18.54 -7.15 -0.57
CA SER A 134 -17.08 -7.19 -0.53
C SER A 134 -16.55 -7.22 0.90
N ILE A 135 -17.08 -6.36 1.77
CA ILE A 135 -16.70 -6.31 3.19
C ILE A 135 -16.95 -7.65 3.88
N ARG A 136 -18.14 -8.26 3.69
CA ARG A 136 -18.44 -9.60 4.23
C ARG A 136 -17.45 -10.64 3.71
N ARG A 137 -17.15 -10.62 2.41
CA ARG A 137 -16.23 -11.57 1.80
C ARG A 137 -14.81 -11.47 2.36
N ILE A 138 -14.33 -10.23 2.59
CA ILE A 138 -13.04 -9.96 3.19
C ILE A 138 -12.99 -10.45 4.66
N SER A 139 -14.09 -10.33 5.41
CA SER A 139 -14.13 -10.81 6.79
C SER A 139 -13.99 -12.33 6.93
N GLU A 140 -14.26 -13.09 5.87
CA GLU A 140 -14.19 -14.55 5.82
C GLU A 140 -12.79 -15.10 5.49
N LEU A 141 -11.80 -14.27 5.22
CA LEU A 141 -10.43 -14.68 4.87
C LEU A 141 -9.82 -15.56 5.98
N LYS A 142 -9.18 -16.66 5.59
CA LYS A 142 -8.66 -17.69 6.51
C LYS A 142 -7.14 -17.77 6.55
N ALA A 143 -6.44 -17.24 5.55
CA ALA A 143 -5.00 -17.29 5.46
C ALA A 143 -4.45 -15.96 4.90
N PRO A 144 -3.18 -15.64 5.18
CA PRO A 144 -2.56 -14.40 4.73
C PRO A 144 -2.55 -14.23 3.21
N VAL A 145 -2.80 -13.00 2.77
CA VAL A 145 -2.72 -12.58 1.37
C VAL A 145 -1.84 -11.36 1.24
N TYR A 146 -0.89 -11.40 0.34
CA TYR A 146 -0.04 -10.28 0.00
C TYR A 146 -0.38 -9.80 -1.41
N ILE A 147 -0.83 -8.56 -1.53
CA ILE A 147 -1.19 -7.92 -2.79
C ILE A 147 -0.06 -6.96 -3.16
N GLU A 148 0.50 -7.09 -4.35
CA GLU A 148 1.41 -6.13 -4.94
C GLU A 148 0.73 -5.49 -6.15
N VAL A 149 0.62 -4.17 -6.14
CA VAL A 149 0.12 -3.38 -7.27
C VAL A 149 1.29 -2.63 -7.87
N ILE A 150 1.72 -3.04 -9.05
CA ILE A 150 2.82 -2.42 -9.77
C ILE A 150 2.29 -1.23 -10.55
N VAL A 151 2.83 -0.06 -10.28
CA VAL A 151 2.36 1.23 -10.76
C VAL A 151 3.49 2.06 -11.39
N THR A 152 3.11 3.13 -12.10
CA THR A 152 4.04 4.18 -12.56
C THR A 152 3.40 5.56 -12.38
N PRO A 153 4.20 6.65 -12.23
CA PRO A 153 3.68 8.00 -11.97
C PRO A 153 2.71 8.55 -13.00
N THR A 154 2.80 8.10 -14.25
CA THR A 154 1.99 8.62 -15.37
C THR A 154 0.74 7.78 -15.67
N CYS A 155 0.47 6.76 -14.88
CA CYS A 155 -0.62 5.83 -15.11
C CYS A 155 -1.95 6.35 -14.52
N PRO A 156 -2.95 6.74 -15.32
CA PRO A 156 -4.19 7.34 -14.81
C PRO A 156 -5.11 6.33 -14.09
N TYR A 157 -4.93 5.03 -14.33
CA TYR A 157 -5.73 3.96 -13.71
C TYR A 157 -5.10 3.36 -12.47
N CYS A 158 -3.79 3.54 -12.27
CA CYS A 158 -3.04 2.97 -11.16
C CYS A 158 -3.59 3.40 -9.78
N PRO A 159 -3.91 4.69 -9.54
CA PRO A 159 -4.43 5.13 -8.23
C PRO A 159 -5.73 4.43 -7.82
N TYR A 160 -6.59 4.08 -8.76
CA TYR A 160 -7.85 3.39 -8.46
C TYR A 160 -7.62 1.94 -8.00
N VAL A 161 -6.68 1.24 -8.64
CA VAL A 161 -6.35 -0.14 -8.27
C VAL A 161 -5.57 -0.16 -6.97
N ALA A 162 -4.64 0.78 -6.77
CA ALA A 162 -3.92 0.99 -5.52
C ALA A 162 -4.89 1.24 -4.36
N LEU A 163 -5.84 2.18 -4.52
CA LEU A 163 -6.86 2.47 -3.52
C LEU A 163 -7.70 1.22 -3.19
N MET A 164 -8.15 0.49 -4.20
CA MET A 164 -8.95 -0.71 -3.99
C MET A 164 -8.19 -1.78 -3.19
N ALA A 165 -6.91 -2.04 -3.52
CA ALA A 165 -6.05 -2.95 -2.77
C ALA A 165 -5.86 -2.49 -1.32
N ASN A 166 -5.64 -1.19 -1.10
CA ASN A 166 -5.52 -0.59 0.22
C ASN A 166 -6.81 -0.75 1.04
N MET A 167 -7.98 -0.56 0.42
CA MET A 167 -9.27 -0.70 1.09
C MET A 167 -9.61 -2.16 1.42
N ILE A 168 -9.19 -3.12 0.60
CA ILE A 168 -9.27 -4.55 0.94
C ILE A 168 -8.41 -4.86 2.17
N ALA A 169 -7.18 -4.32 2.24
CA ALA A 169 -6.33 -4.47 3.43
C ALA A 169 -6.94 -3.80 4.66
N PHE A 170 -7.54 -2.62 4.48
CA PHE A 170 -8.22 -1.88 5.56
C PHE A 170 -9.42 -2.64 6.12
N GLU A 171 -10.30 -3.18 5.29
CA GLU A 171 -11.44 -3.98 5.76
C GLU A 171 -11.00 -5.29 6.44
N SER A 172 -9.93 -5.94 5.93
CA SER A 172 -9.33 -7.08 6.60
C SER A 172 -8.79 -6.72 7.99
N TYR A 173 -8.19 -5.52 8.14
CA TYR A 173 -7.72 -5.01 9.43
C TYR A 173 -8.89 -4.74 10.38
N LYS A 174 -9.95 -4.08 9.93
CA LYS A 174 -11.18 -3.79 10.71
C LYS A 174 -11.90 -5.06 11.16
N ALA A 175 -11.96 -6.07 10.29
CA ALA A 175 -12.56 -7.38 10.59
C ALA A 175 -11.77 -8.18 11.65
N GLY A 176 -10.56 -7.73 12.02
CA GLY A 176 -9.70 -8.37 13.01
C GLY A 176 -8.95 -9.60 12.50
N ASN A 177 -9.22 -10.09 11.28
CA ASN A 177 -8.47 -11.21 10.70
C ASN A 177 -7.07 -10.79 10.25
N ARG A 178 -6.87 -9.49 9.92
CA ARG A 178 -5.57 -8.90 9.54
C ARG A 178 -4.82 -9.73 8.50
N ALA A 179 -5.56 -10.31 7.57
CA ALA A 179 -5.05 -11.28 6.62
C ALA A 179 -4.37 -10.61 5.41
N VAL A 180 -4.74 -9.38 5.05
CA VAL A 180 -4.28 -8.76 3.81
C VAL A 180 -3.23 -7.70 4.07
N VAL A 181 -2.13 -7.78 3.32
CA VAL A 181 -1.17 -6.69 3.16
C VAL A 181 -1.26 -6.19 1.73
N SER A 182 -1.43 -4.89 1.54
CA SER A 182 -1.35 -4.19 0.26
C SER A 182 -0.01 -3.46 0.14
N ASP A 183 0.70 -3.67 -0.97
CA ASP A 183 1.96 -3.01 -1.28
C ASP A 183 1.88 -2.40 -2.69
N ILE A 184 1.92 -1.09 -2.75
CA ILE A 184 1.91 -0.32 -4.00
C ILE A 184 3.37 -0.12 -4.41
N VAL A 185 3.79 -0.78 -5.48
CA VAL A 185 5.19 -0.85 -5.91
C VAL A 185 5.42 0.06 -7.12
N GLU A 186 6.23 1.09 -6.93
CA GLU A 186 6.63 1.97 -8.01
C GLU A 186 7.68 1.27 -8.89
N ALA A 187 7.35 1.09 -10.18
CA ALA A 187 8.10 0.22 -11.09
C ALA A 187 9.47 0.78 -11.51
N TYR A 188 9.60 2.11 -11.67
CA TYR A 188 10.87 2.72 -12.07
C TYR A 188 11.93 2.68 -10.98
N GLU A 189 11.51 2.73 -9.70
CA GLU A 189 12.41 2.55 -8.56
C GLU A 189 12.66 1.06 -8.23
N ASN A 190 11.77 0.17 -8.66
CA ASN A 190 11.83 -1.27 -8.37
C ASN A 190 11.74 -2.11 -9.65
N PRO A 191 12.64 -1.89 -10.64
CA PRO A 191 12.57 -2.57 -11.93
C PRO A 191 12.74 -4.08 -11.80
N ASP A 192 13.49 -4.56 -10.82
CA ASP A 192 13.67 -5.99 -10.56
C ASP A 192 12.36 -6.69 -10.13
N ILE A 193 11.43 -5.97 -9.44
CA ILE A 193 10.09 -6.50 -9.14
C ILE A 193 9.26 -6.53 -10.43
N ALA A 194 9.28 -5.45 -11.20
CA ALA A 194 8.56 -5.40 -12.47
C ALA A 194 9.03 -6.50 -13.43
N ASP A 195 10.35 -6.72 -13.53
CA ASP A 195 10.96 -7.79 -14.33
C ASP A 195 10.57 -9.19 -13.83
N ALA A 196 10.57 -9.41 -12.50
CA ALA A 196 10.20 -10.69 -11.92
C ALA A 196 8.75 -11.09 -12.22
N TYR A 197 7.87 -10.11 -12.42
CA TYR A 197 6.47 -10.32 -12.83
C TYR A 197 6.25 -10.20 -14.34
N ASN A 198 7.30 -9.96 -15.14
CA ASN A 198 7.21 -9.69 -16.58
C ASN A 198 6.16 -8.59 -16.88
N VAL A 199 6.23 -7.48 -16.16
CA VAL A 199 5.27 -6.38 -16.29
C VAL A 199 5.42 -5.69 -17.64
N MET A 200 4.41 -5.81 -18.50
CA MET A 200 4.34 -5.18 -19.82
C MET A 200 3.42 -3.97 -19.82
N SER A 201 2.58 -3.82 -18.83
CA SER A 201 1.61 -2.72 -18.69
C SER A 201 1.24 -2.54 -17.22
N VAL A 202 0.81 -1.32 -16.86
CA VAL A 202 0.39 -0.96 -15.50
C VAL A 202 -1.05 -0.44 -15.51
N PRO A 203 -1.80 -0.64 -14.41
CA PRO A 203 -1.43 -1.39 -13.22
C PRO A 203 -1.38 -2.91 -13.48
N THR A 204 -0.38 -3.57 -12.93
CA THR A 204 -0.31 -5.04 -12.84
C THR A 204 -0.46 -5.45 -11.38
N VAL A 205 -1.33 -6.41 -11.10
CA VAL A 205 -1.58 -6.90 -9.75
C VAL A 205 -1.10 -8.33 -9.60
N ALA A 206 -0.23 -8.54 -8.61
CA ALA A 206 0.18 -9.86 -8.17
C ALA A 206 -0.40 -10.17 -6.77
N ILE A 207 -0.95 -11.36 -6.61
CA ILE A 207 -1.47 -11.86 -5.34
C ILE A 207 -0.64 -13.07 -4.93
N ASN A 208 -0.04 -13.02 -3.74
CA ASN A 208 0.85 -14.07 -3.23
C ASN A 208 1.95 -14.46 -4.25
N LYS A 209 2.58 -13.46 -4.85
CA LYS A 209 3.66 -13.60 -5.84
C LYS A 209 3.23 -14.19 -7.19
N GLN A 210 1.95 -14.17 -7.51
CA GLN A 210 1.42 -14.60 -8.80
C GLN A 210 0.64 -13.47 -9.45
N VAL A 211 1.00 -13.09 -10.68
CA VAL A 211 0.23 -12.10 -11.45
C VAL A 211 -1.18 -12.61 -11.63
N SER A 212 -2.14 -11.82 -11.17
CA SER A 212 -3.56 -12.16 -11.15
C SER A 212 -4.33 -11.45 -12.25
N PHE A 213 -4.00 -10.18 -12.52
CA PHE A 213 -4.59 -9.42 -13.63
C PHE A 213 -3.77 -8.17 -13.97
N VAL A 214 -4.11 -7.55 -15.08
CA VAL A 214 -3.57 -6.28 -15.59
C VAL A 214 -4.73 -5.35 -15.89
N GLY A 215 -4.60 -4.07 -15.55
CA GLY A 215 -5.63 -3.06 -15.76
C GLY A 215 -6.58 -2.90 -14.56
N LEU A 216 -7.73 -2.26 -14.78
CA LEU A 216 -8.71 -1.93 -13.74
C LEU A 216 -9.77 -3.03 -13.63
N PRO A 217 -9.81 -3.80 -12.53
CA PRO A 217 -10.83 -4.81 -12.29
C PRO A 217 -12.12 -4.17 -11.75
N TYR A 218 -13.23 -4.91 -11.81
CA TYR A 218 -14.37 -4.61 -10.95
C TYR A 218 -14.07 -4.99 -9.50
N GLU A 219 -14.62 -4.24 -8.54
CA GLU A 219 -14.43 -4.46 -7.10
C GLU A 219 -14.64 -5.93 -6.69
N GLU A 220 -15.82 -6.48 -7.03
CA GLU A 220 -16.16 -7.85 -6.66
C GLU A 220 -15.18 -8.88 -7.23
N GLN A 221 -14.68 -8.68 -8.45
CA GLN A 221 -13.70 -9.57 -9.08
C GLN A 221 -12.39 -9.56 -8.30
N PHE A 222 -11.91 -8.38 -7.92
CA PHE A 222 -10.68 -8.27 -7.17
C PHE A 222 -10.80 -8.93 -5.79
N VAL A 223 -11.90 -8.66 -5.08
CA VAL A 223 -12.17 -9.27 -3.76
C VAL A 223 -12.26 -10.79 -3.86
N GLU A 224 -12.93 -11.35 -4.88
CA GLU A 224 -12.98 -12.81 -5.08
C GLU A 224 -11.61 -13.41 -5.37
N MET A 225 -10.75 -12.75 -6.16
CA MET A 225 -9.38 -13.22 -6.39
C MET A 225 -8.56 -13.27 -5.10
N VAL A 226 -8.72 -12.27 -4.23
CA VAL A 226 -8.08 -12.22 -2.90
C VAL A 226 -8.62 -13.33 -2.00
N TYR A 227 -9.93 -13.53 -1.98
CA TYR A 227 -10.57 -14.61 -1.23
C TYR A 227 -10.08 -15.98 -1.69
N ASP A 228 -10.09 -16.24 -2.97
CA ASP A 228 -9.61 -17.50 -3.54
C ASP A 228 -8.15 -17.78 -3.22
N ALA A 229 -7.30 -16.75 -3.23
CA ALA A 229 -5.90 -16.87 -2.85
C ALA A 229 -5.76 -17.26 -1.37
N SER A 230 -6.55 -16.65 -0.48
CA SER A 230 -6.60 -16.99 0.94
C SER A 230 -7.07 -18.43 1.15
N MET A 231 -8.15 -18.84 0.50
CA MET A 231 -8.71 -20.18 0.65
C MET A 231 -7.79 -21.26 0.10
N ARG A 232 -7.14 -21.04 -1.06
CA ARG A 232 -6.15 -21.98 -1.60
C ARG A 232 -4.99 -22.19 -0.63
N LEU A 233 -4.47 -21.11 -0.02
CA LEU A 233 -3.39 -21.21 0.96
C LEU A 233 -3.87 -21.97 2.20
N TRP A 234 -5.03 -21.61 2.73
CA TRP A 234 -5.60 -22.27 3.92
C TRP A 234 -5.81 -23.77 3.72
N VAL A 235 -6.42 -24.21 2.60
CA VAL A 235 -6.63 -25.62 2.28
C VAL A 235 -5.29 -26.35 2.18
N ARG A 236 -4.28 -25.74 1.54
CA ARG A 236 -2.94 -26.32 1.45
C ARG A 236 -2.30 -26.52 2.83
N GLU A 237 -2.45 -25.56 3.73
CA GLU A 237 -1.93 -25.65 5.10
C GLU A 237 -2.68 -26.71 5.94
N GLN A 238 -4.01 -26.79 5.81
CA GLN A 238 -4.79 -27.83 6.50
C GLN A 238 -4.39 -29.23 6.04
N ARG A 239 -4.21 -29.41 4.73
CA ARG A 239 -3.75 -30.68 4.15
C ARG A 239 -2.36 -31.07 4.68
N LYS A 240 -1.43 -30.10 4.74
CA LYS A 240 -0.08 -30.34 5.28
C LYS A 240 -0.14 -30.78 6.74
N ARG A 241 -0.90 -30.07 7.59
CA ARG A 241 -1.08 -30.42 9.01
C ARG A 241 -1.72 -31.80 9.20
N PHE A 242 -2.67 -32.16 8.35
CA PHE A 242 -3.30 -33.48 8.37
C PHE A 242 -2.26 -34.57 8.06
N LEU A 243 -1.49 -34.44 6.99
CA LEU A 243 -0.45 -35.41 6.62
C LEU A 243 0.63 -35.55 7.69
N GLU A 244 1.06 -34.44 8.30
CA GLU A 244 2.04 -34.46 9.39
C GLU A 244 1.54 -35.22 10.64
N ARG A 245 0.23 -35.17 10.92
CA ARG A 245 -0.39 -35.96 12.01
C ARG A 245 -0.39 -37.46 11.69
N MET A 246 -0.84 -37.81 10.50
CA MET A 246 -0.87 -39.22 10.06
C MET A 246 0.51 -39.87 10.14
N LEU A 247 1.54 -39.15 9.68
CA LEU A 247 2.93 -39.65 9.73
C LEU A 247 3.50 -39.77 11.16
N LYS A 248 2.95 -39.09 12.15
CA LYS A 248 3.34 -39.25 13.55
C LYS A 248 2.68 -40.46 14.17
N GLU A 249 1.39 -40.66 13.90
CA GLU A 249 0.61 -41.80 14.40
C GLU A 249 1.14 -43.15 13.87
N GLU A 250 1.74 -43.20 12.67
CA GLU A 250 2.37 -44.41 12.12
C GLU A 250 3.72 -44.78 12.76
N LYS A 251 4.30 -43.88 13.57
CA LYS A 251 5.62 -44.05 14.20
C LYS A 251 5.56 -44.39 15.70
N GLU A 252 4.37 -44.34 16.27
CA GLU A 252 4.04 -44.80 17.63
C GLU A 252 3.47 -46.22 17.64
#